data_814c6315fcf890006cfd0b4216d94806
#
_entry.id   814c6315fcf890006cfd0b4216d94806
#
_cell.length_a   1.000
_cell.length_b   1.000
_cell.length_c   1.000
_cell.angle_alpha   90.00
_cell.angle_beta   90.00
_cell.angle_gamma   90.00
#
_symmetry.space_group_name_H-M   'P 1'
#
loop_
_entity.id
_entity.type
_entity.pdbx_description
1 polymer ?
#
loop_
_entity_poly.entity_id
_entity_poly.type
_entity_poly.pdbx_seq_one_letter_code
_entity_poly.pdbx_strand_id
1 'polypeptide(L)'
;MWKCANLLQGNKRMKRKTQDKNASDQISFEVPAADFVLKHIFECGQCFRWEREENNNNFESYFGIAGGRVARVSVTDAEKESTGTWKNSETCGRSDEKKVTLRIDQFSRPEKDSDSNGKNDILFWKNYFDLDTDYGKIKMELSKDRIIKQAIPFGHGIRILRQDPWETTVSSIISQNNNIPRIKKNIRDLAKLAGKPVNGIFPSDLRWYELPSPEELAHLTVDDLAPVRLGYRARYLIETARCVCEQGLDVLTDDLDSLCGVGPKVASCIRLFGLNQTDSFPIDVWVRRVMRELYDIEKPAEMKAFAEKTFGRYGGIAQQYLFYYMREK
;
A
#
# COMPACT_ATOMS: atom_id res chain seq x y z
N MET A 1 64.99 -43.28 28.24
CA MET A 1 65.83 -42.25 27.59
C MET A 1 64.96 -41.49 26.60
N TRP A 2 65.01 -40.13 26.68
CA TRP A 2 64.49 -39.10 25.77
C TRP A 2 63.04 -38.82 25.93
N LYS A 3 62.58 -37.78 26.61
CA LYS A 3 62.64 -36.30 26.61
C LYS A 3 61.99 -35.61 25.39
N CYS A 4 61.03 -34.78 25.74
CA CYS A 4 60.63 -33.47 25.16
C CYS A 4 59.83 -33.56 23.84
N ALA A 5 58.86 -32.77 23.60
CA ALA A 5 58.58 -31.39 24.03
C ALA A 5 57.07 -31.02 23.87
N ASN A 6 56.61 -30.10 24.71
CA ASN A 6 55.38 -29.34 24.62
C ASN A 6 55.29 -28.59 23.29
N LEU A 7 54.10 -28.59 22.70
CA LEU A 7 53.66 -27.50 21.83
C LEU A 7 52.19 -27.21 22.10
N LEU A 8 52.02 -26.17 22.85
CA LEU A 8 50.76 -25.47 23.05
C LEU A 8 50.25 -24.94 21.69
N GLN A 9 49.19 -25.51 21.18
CA GLN A 9 48.39 -24.86 20.14
C GLN A 9 47.08 -24.38 20.75
N GLY A 10 47.04 -23.07 20.91
CA GLY A 10 45.89 -22.35 21.41
C GLY A 10 44.70 -22.52 20.48
N ASN A 11 43.67 -23.22 20.97
CA ASN A 11 42.35 -23.22 20.38
C ASN A 11 41.74 -21.82 20.56
N LYS A 12 41.91 -20.96 19.58
CA LYS A 12 41.06 -19.77 19.40
C LYS A 12 39.66 -20.27 19.07
N ARG A 13 38.85 -20.44 20.10
CA ARG A 13 37.40 -20.58 20.01
C ARG A 13 36.89 -19.31 19.37
N MET A 14 36.64 -19.32 18.05
CA MET A 14 35.82 -18.33 17.38
C MET A 14 34.45 -18.33 18.07
N LYS A 15 34.21 -17.33 18.90
CA LYS A 15 32.88 -17.02 19.34
C LYS A 15 32.08 -16.63 18.08
N ARG A 16 31.33 -17.58 17.50
CA ARG A 16 30.23 -17.27 16.60
C ARG A 16 29.30 -16.39 17.42
N LYS A 17 29.22 -15.11 17.08
CA LYS A 17 28.12 -14.25 17.51
C LYS A 17 26.86 -14.98 17.06
N THR A 18 26.05 -15.43 17.99
CA THR A 18 24.65 -15.79 17.75
C THR A 18 24.03 -14.53 17.18
N GLN A 19 23.79 -14.50 15.87
CA GLN A 19 22.90 -13.52 15.26
C GLN A 19 21.55 -13.73 15.93
N ASP A 20 21.03 -12.67 16.54
CA ASP A 20 19.67 -12.62 17.04
C ASP A 20 18.74 -13.00 15.90
N LYS A 21 18.04 -14.13 16.04
CA LYS A 21 17.15 -14.69 15.02
C LYS A 21 15.87 -13.85 14.79
N ASN A 22 15.79 -12.65 15.36
CA ASN A 22 14.65 -11.73 15.27
C ASN A 22 14.99 -10.38 14.63
N ALA A 23 16.10 -10.26 13.91
CA ALA A 23 16.46 -9.00 13.27
C ALA A 23 15.61 -8.79 12.01
N SER A 24 14.63 -7.90 12.09
CA SER A 24 14.02 -7.27 10.92
C SER A 24 15.04 -6.32 10.28
N ASP A 25 15.06 -6.26 8.94
CA ASP A 25 15.79 -5.20 8.25
C ASP A 25 15.03 -3.88 8.47
N GLN A 26 15.68 -2.92 9.13
CA GLN A 26 15.09 -1.63 9.42
C GLN A 26 15.46 -0.61 8.34
N ILE A 27 14.44 0.00 7.76
CA ILE A 27 14.56 1.09 6.78
C ILE A 27 13.85 2.32 7.33
N SER A 28 14.44 3.51 7.13
CA SER A 28 13.81 4.76 7.56
C SER A 28 13.95 5.85 6.51
N PHE A 29 12.94 6.73 6.46
CA PHE A 29 12.90 7.91 5.61
C PHE A 29 12.40 9.11 6.41
N GLU A 30 12.97 10.28 6.16
CA GLU A 30 12.38 11.53 6.62
C GLU A 30 11.30 11.99 5.64
N VAL A 31 10.10 12.28 6.16
CA VAL A 31 8.96 12.73 5.35
C VAL A 31 8.30 13.95 5.99
N PRO A 32 7.70 14.86 5.19
CA PRO A 32 6.96 16.00 5.73
C PRO A 32 5.74 15.52 6.54
N ALA A 33 5.61 15.95 7.78
CA ALA A 33 4.48 15.57 8.64
C ALA A 33 3.12 16.02 8.07
N ALA A 34 3.10 17.14 7.36
CA ALA A 34 1.90 17.67 6.72
C ALA A 34 1.40 16.83 5.52
N ASP A 35 2.27 15.96 4.96
CA ASP A 35 2.02 15.23 3.72
C ASP A 35 2.09 13.70 3.90
N PHE A 36 2.16 13.23 5.16
CA PHE A 36 2.34 11.79 5.42
C PHE A 36 1.65 11.36 6.72
N VAL A 37 0.51 10.69 6.60
CA VAL A 37 -0.23 10.12 7.73
C VAL A 37 -0.67 8.71 7.37
N LEU A 38 -0.23 7.70 8.14
CA LEU A 38 -0.48 6.28 7.81
C LEU A 38 -1.96 5.94 7.73
N LYS A 39 -2.78 6.45 8.66
CA LYS A 39 -4.24 6.27 8.61
C LYS A 39 -4.82 6.78 7.29
N HIS A 40 -4.41 7.98 6.86
CA HIS A 40 -4.90 8.56 5.61
C HIS A 40 -4.45 7.76 4.38
N ILE A 41 -3.28 7.12 4.44
CA ILE A 41 -2.73 6.32 3.35
C ILE A 41 -3.40 4.94 3.30
N PHE A 42 -3.49 4.23 4.44
CA PHE A 42 -3.94 2.84 4.45
C PHE A 42 -5.46 2.66 4.59
N GLU A 43 -6.17 3.68 5.06
CA GLU A 43 -7.62 3.60 5.28
C GLU A 43 -8.46 4.40 4.27
N CYS A 44 -7.85 4.98 3.22
CA CYS A 44 -8.57 5.69 2.17
C CYS A 44 -9.11 4.78 1.05
N GLY A 45 -9.07 3.46 1.22
CA GLY A 45 -9.67 2.50 0.29
C GLY A 45 -8.85 2.18 -0.95
N GLN A 46 -7.58 2.55 -0.99
CA GLN A 46 -6.66 2.24 -2.10
C GLN A 46 -5.95 0.89 -1.96
N CYS A 47 -5.84 0.34 -0.75
CA CYS A 47 -5.17 -0.93 -0.47
C CYS A 47 -5.92 -1.69 0.63
N PHE A 48 -5.72 -3.03 0.69
CA PHE A 48 -6.51 -3.91 1.57
C PHE A 48 -5.67 -4.95 2.32
N ARG A 49 -4.35 -4.90 2.21
CA ARG A 49 -3.45 -5.89 2.82
C ARG A 49 -2.65 -5.33 4.01
N TRP A 50 -3.06 -4.17 4.52
CA TRP A 50 -2.52 -3.52 5.71
C TRP A 50 -3.55 -3.52 6.83
N GLU A 51 -3.11 -3.91 8.04
CA GLU A 51 -3.94 -3.91 9.23
C GLU A 51 -3.31 -3.00 10.28
N ARG A 52 -4.14 -2.17 10.90
CA ARG A 52 -3.70 -1.33 12.01
C ARG A 52 -3.37 -2.20 13.20
N GLU A 53 -2.22 -1.97 13.84
CA GLU A 53 -1.86 -2.64 15.08
C GLU A 53 -2.44 -1.86 16.27
N GLU A 54 -3.10 -2.58 17.18
CA GLU A 54 -3.50 -2.05 18.48
C GLU A 54 -2.30 -2.10 19.41
N ASN A 55 -1.46 -1.05 19.42
CA ASN A 55 -0.31 -0.95 20.29
C ASN A 55 -0.61 -0.05 21.48
N ASN A 56 -0.22 -0.49 22.69
CA ASN A 56 -0.27 0.30 23.95
C ASN A 56 0.74 1.47 23.94
N ASN A 57 1.61 1.56 22.94
CA ASN A 57 2.59 2.62 22.78
C ASN A 57 2.02 3.64 21.79
N ASN A 58 1.75 4.85 22.20
CA ASN A 58 1.18 6.00 21.46
C ASN A 58 1.62 6.25 20.00
N PHE A 59 2.11 5.24 19.28
CA PHE A 59 2.55 5.32 17.89
C PHE A 59 1.58 4.57 16.98
N GLU A 60 1.18 5.23 15.91
CA GLU A 60 0.39 4.61 14.86
C GLU A 60 1.27 3.66 14.04
N SER A 61 0.90 2.38 14.00
CA SER A 61 1.59 1.37 13.20
C SER A 61 0.62 0.48 12.43
N TYR A 62 1.09 0.03 11.26
CA TYR A 62 0.39 -0.90 10.40
C TYR A 62 1.29 -2.08 10.08
N PHE A 63 0.70 -3.26 10.07
CA PHE A 63 1.39 -4.50 9.68
C PHE A 63 0.74 -5.06 8.42
N GLY A 64 1.54 -5.44 7.43
CA GLY A 64 1.00 -5.85 6.14
C GLY A 64 2.03 -6.41 5.19
N ILE A 65 1.60 -6.58 3.93
CA ILE A 65 2.43 -7.09 2.85
C ILE A 65 2.26 -6.25 1.60
N ALA A 66 3.36 -5.97 0.92
CA ALA A 66 3.40 -5.33 -0.39
C ALA A 66 4.57 -5.90 -1.21
N GLY A 67 4.31 -6.32 -2.46
CA GLY A 67 5.33 -6.86 -3.35
C GLY A 67 6.16 -7.99 -2.73
N GLY A 68 5.53 -8.92 -2.02
CA GLY A 68 6.19 -10.04 -1.33
C GLY A 68 6.94 -9.65 -0.05
N ARG A 69 6.94 -8.38 0.37
CA ARG A 69 7.58 -7.88 1.59
C ARG A 69 6.55 -7.74 2.70
N VAL A 70 6.68 -8.55 3.75
CA VAL A 70 5.91 -8.39 4.98
C VAL A 70 6.65 -7.40 5.88
N ALA A 71 5.97 -6.37 6.32
CA ALA A 71 6.58 -5.31 7.11
C ALA A 71 5.62 -4.69 8.14
N ARG A 72 6.21 -4.13 9.19
CA ARG A 72 5.58 -3.15 10.06
C ARG A 72 6.00 -1.76 9.62
N VAL A 73 5.03 -0.88 9.47
CA VAL A 73 5.25 0.53 9.12
C VAL A 73 4.76 1.40 10.27
N SER A 74 5.59 2.32 10.73
CA SER A 74 5.27 3.26 11.80
C SER A 74 5.81 4.65 11.49
N VAL A 75 5.22 5.67 12.10
CA VAL A 75 5.68 7.06 12.01
C VAL A 75 6.01 7.54 13.40
N THR A 76 7.21 8.10 13.58
CA THR A 76 7.70 8.66 14.83
C THR A 76 8.10 10.12 14.66
N ASP A 77 7.96 10.93 15.69
CA ASP A 77 8.49 12.30 15.68
C ASP A 77 10.02 12.25 15.67
N ALA A 78 10.65 12.91 14.70
CA ALA A 78 12.11 12.92 14.54
C ALA A 78 12.86 13.44 15.78
N GLU A 79 12.22 14.27 16.63
CA GLU A 79 12.81 14.84 17.82
C GLU A 79 12.84 13.89 19.04
N LYS A 80 12.09 12.78 19.03
CA LYS A 80 11.98 11.86 20.19
C LYS A 80 13.04 10.75 20.21
N GLU A 81 13.71 10.46 19.10
CA GLU A 81 14.74 9.42 19.08
C GLU A 81 16.08 9.86 19.67
N SER A 82 16.34 11.17 19.80
CA SER A 82 17.65 11.68 20.24
C SER A 82 17.77 12.02 21.72
N THR A 83 16.66 12.19 22.46
CA THR A 83 16.74 12.48 23.90
C THR A 83 15.51 12.01 24.65
N GLY A 84 15.69 11.13 25.63
CA GLY A 84 14.64 10.61 26.53
C GLY A 84 14.05 11.63 27.53
N THR A 85 13.94 12.91 27.18
CA THR A 85 13.41 13.96 28.05
C THR A 85 12.49 14.91 27.29
N TRP A 86 11.26 14.98 27.77
CA TRP A 86 10.23 15.94 27.34
C TRP A 86 10.68 17.38 27.66
N LYS A 87 10.85 18.19 26.63
CA LYS A 87 10.83 19.67 26.81
C LYS A 87 9.71 20.23 25.95
N ASN A 88 8.72 20.86 26.61
CA ASN A 88 7.76 21.75 25.96
C ASN A 88 8.55 22.91 25.35
N SER A 89 8.64 22.98 24.04
CA SER A 89 9.05 24.20 23.36
C SER A 89 7.94 24.63 22.41
N GLU A 90 7.15 25.60 22.87
CA GLU A 90 6.35 26.44 22.00
C GLU A 90 7.32 27.31 21.17
N THR A 91 7.66 26.84 19.97
CA THR A 91 8.26 27.70 18.96
C THR A 91 7.36 27.67 17.73
N CYS A 92 6.71 28.82 17.51
CA CYS A 92 5.94 29.15 16.33
C CYS A 92 6.87 29.19 15.12
N GLY A 93 7.13 28.00 14.50
CA GLY A 93 7.74 27.84 13.19
C GLY A 93 6.70 27.34 12.20
N ARG A 94 6.80 27.72 10.93
CA ARG A 94 5.87 27.31 9.88
C ARG A 94 5.66 25.78 9.95
N SER A 95 4.40 25.36 10.04
CA SER A 95 3.98 23.94 10.16
C SER A 95 4.46 23.06 8.97
N ASP A 96 4.92 23.65 7.89
CA ASP A 96 5.33 22.99 6.65
C ASP A 96 6.77 22.43 6.70
N GLU A 97 7.55 22.78 7.74
CA GLU A 97 8.94 22.32 7.90
C GLU A 97 9.06 21.14 8.89
N LYS A 98 7.99 20.78 9.61
CA LYS A 98 8.05 19.65 10.54
C LYS A 98 8.16 18.33 9.78
N LYS A 99 9.26 17.61 10.01
CA LYS A 99 9.48 16.26 9.50
C LYS A 99 9.17 15.22 10.55
N VAL A 100 8.79 14.04 10.06
CA VAL A 100 8.64 12.83 10.86
C VAL A 100 9.44 11.70 10.24
N THR A 101 9.80 10.71 11.03
CA THR A 101 10.50 9.52 10.54
C THR A 101 9.49 8.44 10.20
N LEU A 102 9.41 8.07 8.92
CA LEU A 102 8.77 6.85 8.45
C LEU A 102 9.74 5.69 8.69
N ARG A 103 9.37 4.78 9.56
CA ARG A 103 10.14 3.57 9.89
C ARG A 103 9.44 2.34 9.34
N ILE A 104 10.23 1.45 8.73
CA ILE A 104 9.78 0.19 8.15
C ILE A 104 10.65 -0.93 8.73
N ASP A 105 10.04 -1.79 9.51
CA ASP A 105 10.65 -3.04 9.99
C ASP A 105 10.21 -4.17 9.06
N GLN A 106 11.10 -4.60 8.16
CA GLN A 106 10.83 -5.59 7.13
C GLN A 106 11.20 -6.99 7.62
N PHE A 107 10.29 -7.96 7.48
CA PHE A 107 10.41 -9.33 7.99
C PHE A 107 10.59 -10.38 6.89
N SER A 108 10.35 -10.02 5.64
CA SER A 108 10.53 -10.91 4.49
C SER A 108 11.04 -10.15 3.28
N ARG A 109 11.65 -10.90 2.34
CA ARG A 109 12.16 -10.39 1.07
C ARG A 109 11.80 -11.37 -0.03
N PRO A 110 11.35 -10.91 -1.22
CA PRO A 110 11.18 -11.77 -2.38
C PRO A 110 12.48 -12.46 -2.77
N GLU A 111 12.44 -13.70 -3.23
CA GLU A 111 13.62 -14.47 -3.61
C GLU A 111 14.48 -13.75 -4.67
N LYS A 112 13.82 -13.08 -5.63
CA LYS A 112 14.51 -12.29 -6.67
C LYS A 112 15.37 -11.13 -6.14
N ASP A 113 15.14 -10.70 -4.90
CA ASP A 113 15.85 -9.59 -4.26
C ASP A 113 16.81 -10.06 -3.18
N SER A 114 17.01 -11.39 -3.00
CA SER A 114 17.81 -11.97 -1.91
C SER A 114 19.26 -11.47 -1.89
N ASP A 115 19.85 -11.17 -3.04
CA ASP A 115 21.26 -10.80 -3.19
C ASP A 115 21.52 -9.28 -3.20
N SER A 116 20.49 -8.44 -3.01
CA SER A 116 20.59 -6.98 -3.23
C SER A 116 21.20 -6.18 -2.08
N ASN A 117 21.64 -6.81 -1.00
CA ASN A 117 22.12 -6.13 0.21
C ASN A 117 21.17 -5.02 0.73
N GLY A 118 19.86 -5.18 0.54
CA GLY A 118 18.82 -4.24 0.98
C GLY A 118 18.63 -3.01 0.11
N LYS A 119 19.43 -2.77 -0.94
CA LYS A 119 19.27 -1.60 -1.82
C LYS A 119 17.93 -1.62 -2.58
N ASN A 120 17.53 -2.81 -3.05
CA ASN A 120 16.25 -2.98 -3.74
C ASN A 120 15.07 -2.72 -2.80
N ASP A 121 15.20 -3.03 -1.51
CA ASP A 121 14.14 -2.79 -0.53
C ASP A 121 13.98 -1.31 -0.23
N ILE A 122 15.07 -0.56 -0.09
CA ILE A 122 15.03 0.90 0.08
C ILE A 122 14.34 1.54 -1.13
N LEU A 123 14.72 1.16 -2.35
CA LEU A 123 14.12 1.68 -3.58
C LEU A 123 12.64 1.27 -3.69
N PHE A 124 12.30 0.03 -3.34
CA PHE A 124 10.94 -0.46 -3.33
C PHE A 124 10.05 0.38 -2.42
N TRP A 125 10.43 0.56 -1.15
CA TRP A 125 9.62 1.31 -0.20
C TRP A 125 9.53 2.80 -0.54
N LYS A 126 10.61 3.38 -1.03
CA LYS A 126 10.61 4.77 -1.53
C LYS A 126 9.60 4.95 -2.66
N ASN A 127 9.59 4.01 -3.61
CA ASN A 127 8.62 3.98 -4.70
C ASN A 127 7.21 3.69 -4.19
N TYR A 128 7.03 2.66 -3.37
CA TYR A 128 5.72 2.24 -2.89
C TYR A 128 4.96 3.37 -2.21
N PHE A 129 5.64 4.16 -1.38
CA PHE A 129 5.07 5.33 -0.71
C PHE A 129 5.14 6.61 -1.56
N ASP A 130 5.59 6.54 -2.80
CA ASP A 130 5.73 7.68 -3.71
C ASP A 130 6.47 8.88 -3.08
N LEU A 131 7.60 8.60 -2.39
CA LEU A 131 8.29 9.61 -1.57
C LEU A 131 8.97 10.72 -2.36
N ASP A 132 9.19 10.54 -3.67
CA ASP A 132 9.79 11.58 -4.54
C ASP A 132 8.78 12.64 -4.99
N THR A 133 7.48 12.39 -4.80
CA THR A 133 6.43 13.34 -5.21
C THR A 133 6.16 14.35 -4.11
N ASP A 134 6.17 15.63 -4.48
CA ASP A 134 5.88 16.78 -3.61
C ASP A 134 4.37 16.99 -3.49
N TYR A 135 3.77 16.35 -2.50
CA TYR A 135 2.31 16.47 -2.24
C TYR A 135 1.91 17.85 -1.71
N GLY A 136 2.84 18.59 -1.11
CA GLY A 136 2.62 19.97 -0.71
C GLY A 136 2.27 20.85 -1.91
N LYS A 137 3.04 20.76 -3.01
CA LYS A 137 2.73 21.46 -4.26
C LYS A 137 1.41 21.03 -4.89
N ILE A 138 1.12 19.73 -4.88
CA ILE A 138 -0.14 19.20 -5.40
C ILE A 138 -1.32 19.78 -4.63
N LYS A 139 -1.27 19.78 -3.28
CA LYS A 139 -2.29 20.37 -2.43
C LYS A 139 -2.48 21.86 -2.68
N MET A 140 -1.40 22.61 -2.89
CA MET A 140 -1.51 24.04 -3.25
C MET A 140 -2.24 24.22 -4.58
N GLU A 141 -1.94 23.41 -5.59
CA GLU A 141 -2.60 23.47 -6.90
C GLU A 141 -4.08 23.10 -6.80
N LEU A 142 -4.40 22.00 -6.16
CA LEU A 142 -5.76 21.54 -5.96
C LEU A 142 -6.59 22.47 -5.07
N SER A 143 -5.99 23.23 -4.15
CA SER A 143 -6.66 24.22 -3.28
C SER A 143 -7.22 25.42 -4.00
N LYS A 144 -6.97 25.56 -5.33
CA LYS A 144 -7.66 26.54 -6.17
C LYS A 144 -9.16 26.23 -6.26
N ASP A 145 -9.54 24.96 -6.18
CA ASP A 145 -10.93 24.54 -6.02
C ASP A 145 -11.37 24.68 -4.56
N ARG A 146 -12.51 25.34 -4.35
CA ARG A 146 -13.04 25.65 -3.01
C ARG A 146 -13.37 24.39 -2.21
N ILE A 147 -13.90 23.36 -2.87
CA ILE A 147 -14.37 22.14 -2.20
C ILE A 147 -13.18 21.28 -1.83
N ILE A 148 -12.22 21.11 -2.74
CA ILE A 148 -10.95 20.41 -2.44
C ILE A 148 -10.21 21.10 -1.30
N LYS A 149 -10.14 22.44 -1.29
CA LYS A 149 -9.53 23.19 -0.18
C LYS A 149 -10.17 22.86 1.18
N GLN A 150 -11.47 22.59 1.22
CA GLN A 150 -12.17 22.14 2.44
C GLN A 150 -11.93 20.66 2.74
N ALA A 151 -11.70 19.83 1.72
CA ALA A 151 -11.50 18.39 1.87
C ALA A 151 -10.06 18.03 2.33
N ILE A 152 -9.04 18.74 1.87
CA ILE A 152 -7.63 18.47 2.18
C ILE A 152 -7.35 18.32 3.69
N PRO A 153 -7.84 19.16 4.61
CA PRO A 153 -7.56 19.01 6.05
C PRO A 153 -7.99 17.68 6.64
N PHE A 154 -9.03 17.04 6.10
CA PHE A 154 -9.51 15.73 6.56
C PHE A 154 -8.54 14.59 6.22
N GLY A 155 -7.88 14.68 5.07
CA GLY A 155 -6.97 13.65 4.56
C GLY A 155 -5.61 14.21 4.15
N HIS A 156 -5.09 15.22 4.85
CA HIS A 156 -3.89 15.98 4.45
C HIS A 156 -2.66 15.11 4.17
N GLY A 157 -2.54 13.97 4.83
CA GLY A 157 -1.44 13.02 4.67
C GLY A 157 -1.73 11.89 3.68
N ILE A 158 -2.77 11.98 2.84
CA ILE A 158 -3.03 11.01 1.78
C ILE A 158 -1.90 11.06 0.74
N ARG A 159 -1.42 9.87 0.35
CA ARG A 159 -0.53 9.64 -0.78
C ARG A 159 -1.07 8.47 -1.60
N ILE A 160 -0.87 8.50 -2.91
CA ILE A 160 -1.21 7.36 -3.77
C ILE A 160 -0.06 6.36 -3.71
N LEU A 161 -0.35 5.17 -3.22
CA LEU A 161 0.62 4.07 -3.18
C LEU A 161 0.84 3.53 -4.60
N ARG A 162 2.10 3.24 -4.94
CA ARG A 162 2.45 2.56 -6.20
C ARG A 162 2.40 1.06 -5.98
N GLN A 163 1.24 0.50 -6.20
CA GLN A 163 0.95 -0.91 -5.98
C GLN A 163 1.22 -1.73 -7.25
N ASP A 164 1.35 -3.03 -7.06
CA ASP A 164 1.45 -3.97 -8.18
C ASP A 164 0.15 -3.97 -9.02
N PRO A 165 0.23 -3.90 -10.37
CA PRO A 165 -0.95 -3.85 -11.23
C PRO A 165 -1.85 -5.08 -11.11
N TRP A 166 -1.26 -6.29 -10.98
CA TRP A 166 -2.04 -7.52 -10.84
C TRP A 166 -2.74 -7.57 -9.47
N GLU A 167 -2.02 -7.28 -8.38
CA GLU A 167 -2.62 -7.22 -7.03
C GLU A 167 -3.75 -6.18 -6.97
N THR A 168 -3.55 -5.03 -7.62
CA THR A 168 -4.58 -3.97 -7.71
C THR A 168 -5.78 -4.43 -8.51
N THR A 169 -5.58 -5.17 -9.59
CA THR A 169 -6.67 -5.72 -10.43
C THR A 169 -7.50 -6.72 -9.63
N VAL A 170 -6.87 -7.68 -8.97
CA VAL A 170 -7.54 -8.66 -8.12
C VAL A 170 -8.34 -7.96 -7.01
N SER A 171 -7.70 -7.02 -6.31
CA SER A 171 -8.33 -6.28 -5.22
C SER A 171 -9.51 -5.42 -5.70
N SER A 172 -9.38 -4.79 -6.87
CA SER A 172 -10.43 -3.97 -7.47
C SER A 172 -11.64 -4.79 -7.92
N ILE A 173 -11.43 -5.98 -8.49
CA ILE A 173 -12.51 -6.92 -8.81
C ILE A 173 -13.23 -7.38 -7.54
N ILE A 174 -12.49 -7.74 -6.48
CA ILE A 174 -13.07 -8.17 -5.19
C ILE A 174 -13.84 -7.02 -4.53
N SER A 175 -13.42 -5.78 -4.73
CA SER A 175 -14.04 -4.59 -4.12
C SER A 175 -15.42 -4.25 -4.68
N GLN A 176 -15.81 -4.75 -5.85
CA GLN A 176 -17.07 -4.45 -6.49
C GLN A 176 -18.26 -4.82 -5.60
N ASN A 177 -19.16 -3.86 -5.34
CA ASN A 177 -20.35 -4.07 -4.51
C ASN A 177 -20.03 -4.82 -3.20
N ASN A 178 -19.01 -4.34 -2.47
CA ASN A 178 -18.48 -4.99 -1.27
C ASN A 178 -18.12 -3.91 -0.21
N ASN A 179 -17.86 -4.32 1.02
CA ASN A 179 -17.40 -3.43 2.08
C ASN A 179 -15.96 -3.76 2.50
N ILE A 180 -15.26 -2.79 3.07
CA ILE A 180 -13.82 -2.90 3.38
C ILE A 180 -13.49 -4.12 4.24
N PRO A 181 -14.18 -4.42 5.37
CA PRO A 181 -13.88 -5.61 6.17
C PRO A 181 -14.00 -6.91 5.38
N ARG A 182 -15.04 -7.03 4.54
CA ARG A 182 -15.24 -8.21 3.70
C ARG A 182 -14.23 -8.30 2.56
N ILE A 183 -13.84 -7.17 1.96
CA ILE A 183 -12.78 -7.12 0.94
C ILE A 183 -11.47 -7.65 1.53
N LYS A 184 -11.03 -7.11 2.67
CA LYS A 184 -9.82 -7.55 3.37
C LYS A 184 -9.86 -9.05 3.68
N LYS A 185 -11.00 -9.55 4.19
CA LYS A 185 -11.18 -10.96 4.45
C LYS A 185 -11.08 -11.80 3.18
N ASN A 186 -11.78 -11.44 2.11
CA ASN A 186 -11.76 -12.18 0.85
C ASN A 186 -10.34 -12.24 0.25
N ILE A 187 -9.60 -11.12 0.26
CA ILE A 187 -8.21 -11.05 -0.23
C ILE A 187 -7.29 -11.97 0.59
N ARG A 188 -7.40 -11.94 1.92
CA ARG A 188 -6.63 -12.80 2.81
C ARG A 188 -6.95 -14.28 2.60
N ASP A 189 -8.23 -14.62 2.49
CA ASP A 189 -8.69 -16.00 2.30
C ASP A 189 -8.25 -16.52 0.91
N LEU A 190 -8.30 -15.68 -0.14
CA LEU A 190 -7.80 -16.01 -1.47
C LEU A 190 -6.29 -16.27 -1.47
N ALA A 191 -5.52 -15.37 -0.84
CA ALA A 191 -4.08 -15.53 -0.71
C ALA A 191 -3.71 -16.83 0.02
N LYS A 192 -4.43 -17.15 1.12
CA LYS A 192 -4.21 -18.37 1.87
C LYS A 192 -4.59 -19.63 1.10
N LEU A 193 -5.65 -19.56 0.27
CA LEU A 193 -6.15 -20.70 -0.50
C LEU A 193 -5.25 -21.05 -1.68
N ALA A 194 -4.79 -20.05 -2.42
CA ALA A 194 -4.19 -20.22 -3.72
C ALA A 194 -2.82 -19.52 -3.90
N GLY A 195 -2.41 -18.68 -2.97
CA GLY A 195 -1.13 -17.98 -3.05
C GLY A 195 0.02 -18.74 -2.39
N LYS A 196 1.25 -18.30 -2.66
CA LYS A 196 2.46 -18.89 -2.10
C LYS A 196 2.70 -18.39 -0.67
N PRO A 197 3.16 -19.27 0.25
CA PRO A 197 3.56 -18.83 1.57
C PRO A 197 4.79 -17.93 1.49
N VAL A 198 4.76 -16.82 2.22
CA VAL A 198 5.91 -15.91 2.35
C VAL A 198 6.88 -16.44 3.39
N ASN A 199 8.14 -16.60 3.00
CA ASN A 199 9.19 -17.00 3.90
C ASN A 199 9.68 -15.81 4.74
N GLY A 200 9.75 -15.97 6.06
CA GLY A 200 10.22 -14.92 6.96
C GLY A 200 10.02 -15.29 8.43
N ILE A 201 10.60 -14.47 9.31
CA ILE A 201 10.41 -14.59 10.76
C ILE A 201 9.51 -13.42 11.17
N PHE A 202 8.25 -13.72 11.46
CA PHE A 202 7.26 -12.71 11.80
C PHE A 202 7.11 -12.57 13.32
N PRO A 203 6.72 -11.37 13.82
CA PRO A 203 6.52 -11.12 15.24
C PRO A 203 5.40 -11.91 15.90
N SER A 204 4.57 -12.56 15.10
CA SER A 204 3.44 -13.40 15.54
C SER A 204 3.44 -14.71 14.77
N ASP A 205 2.70 -15.72 15.24
CA ASP A 205 2.50 -17.00 14.56
C ASP A 205 1.68 -16.88 13.25
N LEU A 206 1.40 -15.66 12.81
CA LEU A 206 0.68 -15.38 11.57
C LEU A 206 1.51 -15.82 10.36
N ARG A 207 0.91 -16.62 9.51
CA ARG A 207 1.47 -16.97 8.20
C ARG A 207 0.97 -15.98 7.16
N TRP A 208 1.90 -15.48 6.36
CA TRP A 208 1.60 -14.59 5.25
C TRP A 208 1.70 -15.33 3.92
N TYR A 209 0.87 -14.91 2.99
CA TYR A 209 0.79 -15.50 1.65
C TYR A 209 0.79 -14.37 0.62
N GLU A 210 1.48 -14.54 -0.48
CA GLU A 210 1.31 -13.70 -1.66
C GLU A 210 -0.08 -13.91 -2.25
N LEU A 211 -0.56 -12.96 -3.04
CA LEU A 211 -1.73 -13.25 -3.88
C LEU A 211 -1.34 -14.26 -4.96
N PRO A 212 -2.28 -15.13 -5.38
CA PRO A 212 -2.00 -16.05 -6.48
C PRO A 212 -1.65 -15.28 -7.74
N SER A 213 -0.65 -15.77 -8.49
CA SER A 213 -0.30 -15.24 -9.80
C SER A 213 -1.44 -15.45 -10.80
N PRO A 214 -1.40 -14.79 -11.98
CA PRO A 214 -2.35 -15.06 -13.05
C PRO A 214 -2.43 -16.56 -13.39
N GLU A 215 -1.29 -17.24 -13.51
CA GLU A 215 -1.20 -18.67 -13.83
C GLU A 215 -1.87 -19.52 -12.74
N GLU A 216 -1.60 -19.24 -11.47
CA GLU A 216 -2.18 -19.98 -10.35
C GLU A 216 -3.70 -19.82 -10.32
N LEU A 217 -4.21 -18.61 -10.56
CA LEU A 217 -5.66 -18.36 -10.62
C LEU A 217 -6.33 -18.93 -11.85
N ALA A 218 -5.68 -18.89 -13.02
CA ALA A 218 -6.24 -19.39 -14.29
C ALA A 218 -6.55 -20.89 -14.27
N HIS A 219 -5.82 -21.66 -13.45
CA HIS A 219 -6.00 -23.11 -13.31
C HIS A 219 -7.16 -23.48 -12.39
N LEU A 220 -7.70 -22.55 -11.59
CA LEU A 220 -8.79 -22.81 -10.67
C LEU A 220 -10.14 -22.79 -11.36
N THR A 221 -11.10 -23.42 -10.69
CA THR A 221 -12.53 -23.36 -11.01
C THR A 221 -13.28 -22.47 -10.00
N VAL A 222 -14.52 -22.12 -10.33
CA VAL A 222 -15.38 -21.37 -9.40
C VAL A 222 -15.61 -22.14 -8.10
N ASP A 223 -15.70 -23.47 -8.19
CA ASP A 223 -15.91 -24.36 -7.04
C ASP A 223 -14.68 -24.39 -6.12
N ASP A 224 -13.46 -24.35 -6.68
CA ASP A 224 -12.23 -24.23 -5.89
C ASP A 224 -12.21 -22.94 -5.07
N LEU A 225 -12.78 -21.84 -5.60
CA LEU A 225 -12.89 -20.56 -4.92
C LEU A 225 -14.10 -20.41 -3.98
N ALA A 226 -14.99 -21.42 -3.91
CA ALA A 226 -16.19 -21.39 -3.05
C ALA A 226 -15.88 -21.06 -1.57
N PRO A 227 -14.80 -21.59 -0.94
CA PRO A 227 -14.46 -21.27 0.45
C PRO A 227 -14.21 -19.78 0.71
N VAL A 228 -13.73 -19.03 -0.31
CA VAL A 228 -13.43 -17.58 -0.20
C VAL A 228 -14.71 -16.72 -0.23
N ARG A 229 -15.84 -17.29 -0.70
CA ARG A 229 -17.16 -16.62 -0.77
C ARG A 229 -17.16 -15.36 -1.63
N LEU A 230 -16.51 -15.41 -2.78
CA LEU A 230 -16.41 -14.29 -3.73
C LEU A 230 -17.71 -14.02 -4.51
N GLY A 231 -18.62 -14.99 -4.57
CA GLY A 231 -19.82 -14.91 -5.39
C GLY A 231 -19.46 -14.80 -6.88
N TYR A 232 -20.13 -13.95 -7.64
CA TYR A 232 -19.89 -13.77 -9.08
C TYR A 232 -18.47 -13.30 -9.42
N ARG A 233 -17.74 -12.73 -8.44
CA ARG A 233 -16.37 -12.25 -8.63
C ARG A 233 -15.37 -13.38 -8.82
N ALA A 234 -15.66 -14.61 -8.35
CA ALA A 234 -14.82 -15.77 -8.59
C ALA A 234 -14.62 -16.01 -10.08
N ARG A 235 -15.71 -15.98 -10.86
CA ARG A 235 -15.64 -16.10 -12.32
C ARG A 235 -14.83 -14.97 -12.93
N TYR A 236 -15.04 -13.73 -12.52
CA TYR A 236 -14.32 -12.58 -13.06
C TYR A 236 -12.80 -12.70 -12.82
N LEU A 237 -12.39 -13.13 -11.64
CA LEU A 237 -10.96 -13.32 -11.31
C LEU A 237 -10.32 -14.40 -12.20
N ILE A 238 -11.00 -15.55 -12.39
CA ILE A 238 -10.51 -16.65 -13.20
C ILE A 238 -10.40 -16.25 -14.68
N GLU A 239 -11.45 -15.62 -15.21
CA GLU A 239 -11.46 -15.18 -16.62
C GLU A 239 -10.44 -14.08 -16.89
N THR A 240 -10.29 -13.11 -15.95
CA THR A 240 -9.23 -12.10 -16.03
C THR A 240 -7.84 -12.75 -15.97
N ALA A 241 -7.63 -13.72 -15.07
CA ALA A 241 -6.36 -14.43 -14.98
C ALA A 241 -6.01 -15.18 -16.27
N ARG A 242 -6.98 -15.84 -16.88
CA ARG A 242 -6.82 -16.52 -18.18
C ARG A 242 -6.46 -15.53 -19.30
N CYS A 243 -7.15 -14.40 -19.35
CA CYS A 243 -6.86 -13.35 -20.32
C CYS A 243 -5.41 -12.83 -20.17
N VAL A 244 -4.96 -12.59 -18.91
CA VAL A 244 -3.57 -12.18 -18.65
C VAL A 244 -2.56 -13.25 -19.05
N CYS A 245 -2.87 -14.54 -18.82
CA CYS A 245 -2.01 -15.64 -19.27
C CYS A 245 -1.91 -15.74 -20.80
N GLU A 246 -3.00 -15.44 -21.52
CA GLU A 246 -3.05 -15.50 -22.98
C GLU A 246 -2.39 -14.30 -23.66
N GLN A 247 -2.59 -13.08 -23.10
CA GLN A 247 -2.17 -11.83 -23.73
C GLN A 247 -0.91 -11.22 -23.09
N GLY A 248 -0.50 -11.71 -21.92
CA GLY A 248 0.58 -11.13 -21.13
C GLY A 248 0.11 -10.05 -20.17
N LEU A 249 1.01 -9.64 -19.25
CA LEU A 249 0.71 -8.59 -18.25
C LEU A 249 0.45 -7.21 -18.87
N ASP A 250 0.86 -6.99 -20.13
CA ASP A 250 0.67 -5.71 -20.81
C ASP A 250 -0.81 -5.38 -21.01
N VAL A 251 -1.71 -6.39 -21.06
CA VAL A 251 -3.16 -6.16 -21.09
C VAL A 251 -3.66 -5.34 -19.89
N LEU A 252 -2.96 -5.41 -18.74
CA LEU A 252 -3.29 -4.60 -17.56
C LEU A 252 -2.96 -3.12 -17.73
N THR A 253 -2.18 -2.76 -18.74
CA THR A 253 -1.84 -1.37 -19.10
C THR A 253 -2.59 -0.89 -20.33
N ASP A 254 -2.71 -1.73 -21.32
CA ASP A 254 -3.11 -1.34 -22.67
C ASP A 254 -4.61 -1.52 -22.93
N ASP A 255 -5.23 -2.56 -22.36
CA ASP A 255 -6.64 -2.88 -22.64
C ASP A 255 -7.41 -3.41 -21.42
N LEU A 256 -7.48 -2.60 -20.36
CA LEU A 256 -8.25 -2.94 -19.15
C LEU A 256 -9.74 -3.20 -19.43
N ASP A 257 -10.29 -2.59 -20.46
CA ASP A 257 -11.73 -2.67 -20.75
C ASP A 257 -12.11 -4.03 -21.36
N SER A 258 -11.14 -4.81 -21.88
CA SER A 258 -11.35 -6.19 -22.36
C SER A 258 -11.45 -7.21 -21.22
N LEU A 259 -11.00 -6.87 -20.02
CA LEU A 259 -10.94 -7.81 -18.90
C LEU A 259 -12.32 -8.09 -18.32
N CYS A 260 -12.60 -9.36 -18.03
CA CYS A 260 -13.87 -9.77 -17.47
C CYS A 260 -14.11 -9.15 -16.08
N GLY A 261 -15.24 -8.48 -15.93
CA GLY A 261 -15.60 -7.80 -14.67
C GLY A 261 -14.88 -6.47 -14.44
N VAL A 262 -14.12 -5.97 -15.41
CA VAL A 262 -13.47 -4.64 -15.34
C VAL A 262 -14.30 -3.63 -16.12
N GLY A 263 -15.26 -3.01 -15.44
CA GLY A 263 -16.01 -1.87 -15.99
C GLY A 263 -15.28 -0.53 -15.76
N PRO A 264 -15.83 0.60 -16.25
CA PRO A 264 -15.15 1.90 -16.23
C PRO A 264 -14.65 2.35 -14.85
N LYS A 265 -15.40 2.06 -13.77
CA LYS A 265 -14.97 2.39 -12.40
C LYS A 265 -13.78 1.54 -11.97
N VAL A 266 -13.81 0.24 -12.25
CA VAL A 266 -12.75 -0.70 -11.87
C VAL A 266 -11.48 -0.39 -12.66
N ALA A 267 -11.60 -0.15 -13.97
CA ALA A 267 -10.49 0.29 -14.80
C ALA A 267 -9.85 1.58 -14.28
N SER A 268 -10.66 2.58 -13.87
CA SER A 268 -10.13 3.80 -13.28
C SER A 268 -9.41 3.58 -11.95
N CYS A 269 -9.85 2.63 -11.12
CA CYS A 269 -9.12 2.26 -9.90
C CYS A 269 -7.79 1.58 -10.21
N ILE A 270 -7.76 0.68 -11.19
CA ILE A 270 -6.52 0.00 -11.61
C ILE A 270 -5.54 1.02 -12.17
N ARG A 271 -5.99 1.93 -13.04
CA ARG A 271 -5.17 3.03 -13.57
C ARG A 271 -4.56 3.89 -12.47
N LEU A 272 -5.38 4.30 -11.49
CA LEU A 272 -4.90 5.15 -10.40
C LEU A 272 -3.94 4.42 -9.46
N PHE A 273 -4.34 3.27 -8.94
CA PHE A 273 -3.64 2.61 -7.82
C PHE A 273 -2.61 1.57 -8.26
N GLY A 274 -2.76 0.97 -9.44
CA GLY A 274 -1.85 -0.02 -9.99
C GLY A 274 -0.88 0.56 -11.01
N LEU A 275 -1.34 1.52 -11.85
CA LEU A 275 -0.54 2.10 -12.92
C LEU A 275 -0.04 3.51 -12.60
N ASN A 276 -0.38 4.05 -11.41
CA ASN A 276 -0.02 5.41 -10.98
C ASN A 276 -0.44 6.52 -11.99
N GLN A 277 -1.53 6.29 -12.73
CA GLN A 277 -2.12 7.29 -13.62
C GLN A 277 -2.95 8.26 -12.78
N THR A 278 -2.30 9.30 -12.26
CA THR A 278 -2.89 10.23 -11.29
C THR A 278 -3.96 11.15 -11.86
N ASP A 279 -4.14 11.18 -13.16
CA ASP A 279 -5.24 11.84 -13.88
C ASP A 279 -6.52 11.00 -13.89
N SER A 280 -6.44 9.71 -13.57
CA SER A 280 -7.61 8.82 -13.50
C SER A 280 -8.52 9.21 -12.33
N PHE A 281 -9.82 9.35 -12.61
CA PHE A 281 -10.84 9.79 -11.63
C PHE A 281 -11.89 8.70 -11.42
N PRO A 282 -11.68 7.75 -10.50
CA PRO A 282 -12.64 6.70 -10.19
C PRO A 282 -13.95 7.28 -9.61
N ILE A 283 -15.08 7.04 -10.28
CA ILE A 283 -16.37 7.51 -9.83
C ILE A 283 -17.12 6.37 -9.13
N ASP A 284 -16.95 6.30 -7.81
CA ASP A 284 -17.70 5.39 -6.94
C ASP A 284 -18.98 6.05 -6.37
N VAL A 285 -19.65 5.37 -5.46
CA VAL A 285 -20.89 5.89 -4.85
C VAL A 285 -20.66 7.15 -4.01
N TRP A 286 -19.50 7.25 -3.34
CA TRP A 286 -19.14 8.40 -2.52
C TRP A 286 -18.76 9.60 -3.37
N VAL A 287 -17.91 9.40 -4.37
CA VAL A 287 -17.52 10.45 -5.32
C VAL A 287 -18.76 10.95 -6.09
N ARG A 288 -19.64 10.04 -6.53
CA ARG A 288 -20.90 10.44 -7.16
C ARG A 288 -21.76 11.32 -6.25
N ARG A 289 -21.80 10.97 -4.97
CA ARG A 289 -22.52 11.76 -3.98
C ARG A 289 -21.88 13.16 -3.81
N VAL A 290 -20.56 13.24 -3.68
CA VAL A 290 -19.84 14.54 -3.62
C VAL A 290 -20.14 15.38 -4.85
N MET A 291 -20.01 14.80 -6.04
CA MET A 291 -20.20 15.53 -7.29
C MET A 291 -21.61 16.09 -7.41
N ARG A 292 -22.61 15.32 -6.99
CA ARG A 292 -24.00 15.78 -6.95
C ARG A 292 -24.26 16.85 -5.89
N GLU A 293 -23.82 16.62 -4.64
CA GLU A 293 -24.17 17.47 -3.50
C GLU A 293 -23.35 18.76 -3.43
N LEU A 294 -22.09 18.74 -3.89
CA LEU A 294 -21.17 19.88 -3.73
C LEU A 294 -20.83 20.58 -5.05
N TYR A 295 -20.93 19.88 -6.18
CA TYR A 295 -20.64 20.44 -7.51
C TYR A 295 -21.87 20.54 -8.43
N ASP A 296 -23.03 20.03 -7.98
CA ASP A 296 -24.28 20.02 -8.76
C ASP A 296 -24.13 19.31 -10.13
N ILE A 297 -23.35 18.20 -10.15
CA ILE A 297 -23.09 17.38 -11.35
C ILE A 297 -23.64 15.98 -11.11
N GLU A 298 -24.56 15.51 -11.96
CA GLU A 298 -25.23 14.21 -11.80
C GLU A 298 -24.67 13.12 -12.71
N LYS A 299 -24.37 13.46 -13.98
CA LYS A 299 -24.01 12.47 -14.99
C LYS A 299 -22.53 12.09 -14.91
N PRO A 300 -22.18 10.80 -14.93
CA PRO A 300 -20.78 10.34 -14.85
C PRO A 300 -19.85 10.93 -15.93
N ALA A 301 -20.38 11.12 -17.16
CA ALA A 301 -19.60 11.73 -18.23
C ALA A 301 -19.25 13.20 -17.92
N GLU A 302 -20.21 13.95 -17.37
CA GLU A 302 -20.00 15.34 -16.94
C GLU A 302 -19.04 15.41 -15.76
N MET A 303 -19.13 14.47 -14.80
CA MET A 303 -18.18 14.36 -13.67
C MET A 303 -16.75 14.13 -14.17
N LYS A 304 -16.56 13.24 -15.15
CA LYS A 304 -15.25 12.97 -15.74
C LYS A 304 -14.69 14.19 -16.46
N ALA A 305 -15.49 14.84 -17.30
CA ALA A 305 -15.09 16.06 -18.01
C ALA A 305 -14.76 17.21 -17.06
N PHE A 306 -15.55 17.36 -15.98
CA PHE A 306 -15.25 18.33 -14.93
C PHE A 306 -13.92 18.05 -14.24
N ALA A 307 -13.66 16.80 -13.83
CA ALA A 307 -12.43 16.40 -13.16
C ALA A 307 -11.21 16.64 -14.05
N GLU A 308 -11.29 16.28 -15.32
CA GLU A 308 -10.24 16.51 -16.32
C GLU A 308 -9.92 18.00 -16.46
N LYS A 309 -10.96 18.83 -16.61
CA LYS A 309 -10.81 20.29 -16.77
C LYS A 309 -10.30 20.97 -15.50
N THR A 310 -10.76 20.54 -14.31
CA THR A 310 -10.54 21.25 -13.05
C THR A 310 -9.30 20.75 -12.32
N PHE A 311 -9.07 19.45 -12.30
CA PHE A 311 -7.98 18.81 -11.55
C PHE A 311 -6.85 18.30 -12.45
N GLY A 312 -7.12 18.13 -13.77
CA GLY A 312 -6.15 17.69 -14.76
C GLY A 312 -5.38 16.45 -14.30
N ARG A 313 -4.06 16.50 -14.37
CA ARG A 313 -3.16 15.39 -14.00
C ARG A 313 -3.27 14.92 -12.54
N TYR A 314 -3.95 15.66 -11.68
CA TYR A 314 -4.15 15.32 -10.27
C TYR A 314 -5.57 14.87 -9.95
N GLY A 315 -6.34 14.52 -10.98
CA GLY A 315 -7.74 14.07 -10.83
C GLY A 315 -7.92 12.97 -9.81
N GLY A 316 -7.07 11.94 -9.83
CA GLY A 316 -7.12 10.82 -8.89
C GLY A 316 -6.76 11.20 -7.45
N ILE A 317 -5.83 12.13 -7.27
CA ILE A 317 -5.48 12.64 -5.95
C ILE A 317 -6.63 13.51 -5.40
N ALA A 318 -7.22 14.36 -6.24
CA ALA A 318 -8.42 15.12 -5.90
C ALA A 318 -9.58 14.20 -5.51
N GLN A 319 -9.78 13.12 -6.29
CA GLN A 319 -10.79 12.11 -6.01
C GLN A 319 -10.61 11.48 -4.63
N GLN A 320 -9.36 11.18 -4.22
CA GLN A 320 -9.09 10.62 -2.90
C GLN A 320 -9.40 11.59 -1.76
N TYR A 321 -9.10 12.88 -1.91
CA TYR A 321 -9.52 13.91 -0.94
C TYR A 321 -11.03 14.01 -0.83
N LEU A 322 -11.76 14.02 -1.95
CA LEU A 322 -13.22 14.09 -1.98
C LEU A 322 -13.85 12.84 -1.35
N PHE A 323 -13.33 11.66 -1.70
CA PHE A 323 -13.79 10.38 -1.14
C PHE A 323 -13.62 10.35 0.38
N TYR A 324 -12.41 10.66 0.86
CA TYR A 324 -12.09 10.65 2.29
C TYR A 324 -12.92 11.66 3.06
N TYR A 325 -13.05 12.89 2.54
CA TYR A 325 -13.86 13.94 3.12
C TYR A 325 -15.32 13.52 3.31
N MET A 326 -15.93 12.94 2.29
CA MET A 326 -17.34 12.54 2.35
C MET A 326 -17.57 11.36 3.31
N ARG A 327 -16.58 10.50 3.46
CA ARG A 327 -16.66 9.35 4.36
C ARG A 327 -16.49 9.72 5.83
N GLU A 328 -15.63 10.69 6.12
CA GLU A 328 -15.31 11.12 7.49
C GLU A 328 -16.27 12.21 8.01
N LYS A 329 -17.05 12.86 7.12
CA LYS A 329 -18.09 13.84 7.45
C LYS A 329 -19.42 13.17 7.82
#